data_990cdfe950b671775d12ef22ccbea9fa
#
_entry.id   990cdfe950b671775d12ef22ccbea9fa
#
_cell.length_a   1.000
_cell.length_b   1.000
_cell.length_c   1.000
_cell.angle_alpha   90.00
_cell.angle_beta   90.00
_cell.angle_gamma   90.00
#
_symmetry.space_group_name_H-M   'P 1'
#
loop_
_entity.id
_entity.type
_entity.pdbx_description
1 polymer ?
#
loop_
_entity_poly.entity_id
_entity_poly.type
_entity_poly.pdbx_seq_one_letter_code
_entity_poly.pdbx_strand_id
1 'polypeptide(L)'
;MAVTHTLGSPRIGRDRELKRAQEAFRQGSLDEAGLRAMGQAVRAAHWQAQSEAGIDLLPVGDFAWHDQVLTHSLTFGVIPEYVRPQGDGAATLHTLFAMAHGGSVDPVDAKGAPVGETASWFDTDHVYQVPVFSADQAFQLSWTQLFEEVDEAQALGYRVKPVILGPLTYLWLGKAQDEAFDRLDLVERLLPLYDQIFHRLADQGVEWVQIDEPILALDLPQAWKNAYERVYNLLQRAPLKKLITTYFGGLQDNLGLAANLPVDGLHIDLVCAPEQYPTLLDRLPTYKTLSLGLVDGRNLEGCDVDKAVGVLRHAAERLGDRLWVAPSCSLLQGSNDEPKRWLAFAVQKCQEVALLAKAVNDPESAATAEGGAYGLAKAS
;
A
#
# COMPACT_ATOMS: atom_id res chain seq x y z
N MET A 1 10.74 11.38 -18.72
CA MET A 1 11.36 11.66 -17.40
C MET A 1 10.89 10.60 -16.42
N ALA A 2 11.79 10.07 -15.60
CA ALA A 2 11.44 9.12 -14.57
C ALA A 2 10.55 9.79 -13.50
N VAL A 3 9.46 9.13 -13.09
CA VAL A 3 8.49 9.60 -12.09
C VAL A 3 8.86 9.02 -10.74
N THR A 4 8.78 9.83 -9.69
CA THR A 4 9.00 9.40 -8.31
C THR A 4 7.69 9.07 -7.63
N HIS A 5 7.66 7.98 -6.86
CA HIS A 5 6.53 7.64 -6.02
C HIS A 5 6.98 6.83 -4.80
N THR A 6 6.10 6.70 -3.82
CA THR A 6 6.27 5.77 -2.69
C THR A 6 5.14 4.75 -2.67
N LEU A 7 5.33 3.63 -2.00
CA LEU A 7 4.32 2.57 -1.88
C LEU A 7 3.41 2.75 -0.66
N GLY A 8 3.78 3.62 0.25
CA GLY A 8 3.06 3.95 1.47
C GLY A 8 3.97 4.67 2.46
N SER A 9 3.38 5.33 3.43
CA SER A 9 4.01 6.22 4.41
C SER A 9 3.80 5.71 5.85
N PRO A 10 4.63 6.09 6.83
CA PRO A 10 4.40 5.75 8.23
C PRO A 10 3.02 6.22 8.71
N ARG A 11 2.36 5.40 9.58
CA ARG A 11 1.04 5.71 10.15
C ARG A 11 1.13 6.27 11.56
N ILE A 12 2.12 7.12 11.79
CA ILE A 12 2.45 7.65 13.11
C ILE A 12 2.48 9.16 13.09
N GLY A 13 1.99 9.80 14.14
CA GLY A 13 2.22 11.22 14.34
C GLY A 13 3.55 11.47 15.05
N ARG A 14 4.13 12.64 14.82
CA ARG A 14 5.48 13.02 15.32
C ARG A 14 5.66 12.90 16.83
N ASP A 15 4.60 13.24 17.58
CA ASP A 15 4.60 13.26 19.03
C ASP A 15 3.60 12.25 19.62
N ARG A 16 3.30 11.16 18.90
CA ARG A 16 2.32 10.12 19.26
C ARG A 16 0.89 10.64 19.40
N GLU A 17 0.56 11.76 18.76
CA GLU A 17 -0.75 12.40 18.84
C GLU A 17 -1.86 11.48 18.34
N LEU A 18 -1.62 10.71 17.26
CA LEU A 18 -2.59 9.75 16.73
C LEU A 18 -2.90 8.66 17.77
N LYS A 19 -1.85 8.08 18.40
CA LYS A 19 -2.02 7.05 19.44
C LYS A 19 -2.81 7.59 20.62
N ARG A 20 -2.49 8.80 21.11
CA ARG A 20 -3.22 9.44 22.21
C ARG A 20 -4.68 9.72 21.84
N ALA A 21 -4.94 10.16 20.59
CA ALA A 21 -6.31 10.38 20.12
C ALA A 21 -7.12 9.09 20.04
N GLN A 22 -6.52 7.99 19.60
CA GLN A 22 -7.16 6.68 19.59
C GLN A 22 -7.47 6.18 21.01
N GLU A 23 -6.55 6.36 21.94
CA GLU A 23 -6.77 6.03 23.35
C GLU A 23 -7.90 6.87 23.96
N ALA A 24 -7.92 8.19 23.71
CA ALA A 24 -8.97 9.10 24.16
C ALA A 24 -10.34 8.75 23.58
N PHE A 25 -10.40 8.39 22.29
CA PHE A 25 -11.61 7.91 21.64
C PHE A 25 -12.15 6.63 22.28
N ARG A 26 -11.28 5.64 22.53
CA ARG A 26 -11.66 4.38 23.19
C ARG A 26 -12.14 4.58 24.63
N GLN A 27 -11.64 5.62 25.30
CA GLN A 27 -12.07 6.01 26.65
C GLN A 27 -13.33 6.89 26.67
N GLY A 28 -13.86 7.27 25.49
CA GLY A 28 -15.02 8.13 25.35
C GLY A 28 -14.76 9.61 25.65
N SER A 29 -13.50 10.03 25.80
CA SER A 29 -13.11 11.43 26.03
C SER A 29 -12.87 12.23 24.76
N LEU A 30 -12.83 11.57 23.59
CA LEU A 30 -12.78 12.17 22.26
C LEU A 30 -13.88 11.52 21.42
N ASP A 31 -14.59 12.31 20.64
CA ASP A 31 -15.60 11.80 19.70
C ASP A 31 -14.97 11.35 18.34
N GLU A 32 -15.76 10.72 17.49
CA GLU A 32 -15.31 10.23 16.20
C GLU A 32 -14.84 11.37 15.29
N ALA A 33 -15.49 12.53 15.32
CA ALA A 33 -15.12 13.69 14.53
C ALA A 33 -13.72 14.22 14.92
N GLY A 34 -13.44 14.31 16.20
CA GLY A 34 -12.13 14.69 16.72
C GLY A 34 -11.02 13.70 16.34
N LEU A 35 -11.32 12.39 16.40
CA LEU A 35 -10.36 11.36 15.97
C LEU A 35 -10.10 11.43 14.46
N ARG A 36 -11.14 11.59 13.63
CA ARG A 36 -11.02 11.75 12.17
C ARG A 36 -10.19 13.00 11.81
N ALA A 37 -10.43 14.13 12.49
CA ALA A 37 -9.65 15.37 12.30
C ALA A 37 -8.17 15.15 12.62
N MET A 38 -7.84 14.40 13.67
CA MET A 38 -6.45 14.05 13.98
C MET A 38 -5.82 13.18 12.89
N GLY A 39 -6.53 12.17 12.38
CA GLY A 39 -6.06 11.35 11.27
C GLY A 39 -5.80 12.17 10.01
N GLN A 40 -6.71 13.08 9.68
CA GLN A 40 -6.56 14.00 8.54
C GLN A 40 -5.32 14.89 8.68
N ALA A 41 -5.07 15.44 9.87
CA ALA A 41 -3.88 16.26 10.13
C ALA A 41 -2.58 15.44 9.95
N VAL A 42 -2.55 14.20 10.42
CA VAL A 42 -1.40 13.31 10.27
C VAL A 42 -1.17 12.98 8.80
N ARG A 43 -2.20 12.63 8.03
CA ARG A 43 -2.10 12.36 6.58
C ARG A 43 -1.59 13.58 5.82
N ALA A 44 -2.16 14.75 6.07
CA ALA A 44 -1.75 15.99 5.43
C ALA A 44 -0.26 16.31 5.67
N ALA A 45 0.23 16.13 6.90
CA ALA A 45 1.64 16.31 7.22
C ALA A 45 2.55 15.31 6.48
N HIS A 46 2.11 14.05 6.31
CA HIS A 46 2.89 13.04 5.58
C HIS A 46 2.91 13.32 4.07
N TRP A 47 1.80 13.73 3.47
CA TRP A 47 1.76 14.12 2.06
C TRP A 47 2.63 15.34 1.78
N GLN A 48 2.58 16.35 2.66
CA GLN A 48 3.45 17.49 2.57
C GLN A 48 4.93 17.10 2.62
N ALA A 49 5.33 16.29 3.60
CA ALA A 49 6.72 15.85 3.75
C ALA A 49 7.23 15.07 2.53
N GLN A 50 6.42 14.19 1.94
CA GLN A 50 6.77 13.47 0.72
C GLN A 50 6.90 14.41 -0.48
N SER A 51 5.95 15.33 -0.67
CA SER A 51 5.98 16.31 -1.75
C SER A 51 7.20 17.23 -1.64
N GLU A 52 7.51 17.75 -0.44
CA GLU A 52 8.70 18.56 -0.18
C GLU A 52 10.01 17.80 -0.41
N ALA A 53 10.01 16.49 -0.19
CA ALA A 53 11.13 15.60 -0.47
C ALA A 53 11.31 15.29 -1.97
N GLY A 54 10.37 15.68 -2.84
CA GLY A 54 10.44 15.54 -4.30
C GLY A 54 9.73 14.29 -4.85
N ILE A 55 8.69 13.82 -4.17
CA ILE A 55 7.83 12.74 -4.67
C ILE A 55 6.71 13.32 -5.54
N ASP A 56 6.60 12.84 -6.78
CA ASP A 56 5.65 13.33 -7.79
C ASP A 56 4.23 12.76 -7.61
N LEU A 57 4.14 11.50 -7.18
CA LEU A 57 2.87 10.77 -7.09
C LEU A 57 2.71 10.15 -5.71
N LEU A 58 1.82 10.74 -4.91
CA LEU A 58 1.67 10.41 -3.50
C LEU A 58 0.70 9.25 -3.27
N PRO A 59 1.01 8.32 -2.34
CA PRO A 59 0.06 7.30 -1.92
C PRO A 59 -1.06 7.93 -1.08
N VAL A 60 -2.27 7.40 -1.25
CA VAL A 60 -3.43 7.64 -0.38
C VAL A 60 -4.13 6.30 -0.15
N GLY A 61 -4.82 6.12 0.96
CA GLY A 61 -5.41 4.83 1.33
C GLY A 61 -4.41 3.85 1.96
N ASP A 62 -3.15 4.25 2.08
CA ASP A 62 -2.12 3.54 2.86
C ASP A 62 -2.24 3.78 4.37
N PHE A 63 -2.98 4.81 4.77
CA PHE A 63 -3.29 5.09 6.17
C PHE A 63 -4.30 4.08 6.72
N ALA A 64 -4.02 3.51 7.88
CA ALA A 64 -4.94 2.63 8.60
C ALA A 64 -4.94 2.97 10.10
N TRP A 65 -6.12 2.95 10.72
CA TRP A 65 -6.28 3.18 12.15
C TRP A 65 -5.70 2.06 13.01
N HIS A 66 -5.62 0.84 12.47
CA HIS A 66 -5.02 -0.32 13.11
C HIS A 66 -4.06 -1.01 12.13
N ASP A 67 -4.56 -1.84 11.24
CA ASP A 67 -3.80 -2.45 10.16
C ASP A 67 -4.55 -2.35 8.82
N GLN A 68 -3.82 -2.58 7.73
CA GLN A 68 -4.35 -2.39 6.39
C GLN A 68 -5.33 -3.50 5.98
N VAL A 69 -5.09 -4.73 6.44
CA VAL A 69 -5.97 -5.88 6.14
C VAL A 69 -7.33 -5.69 6.82
N LEU A 70 -7.32 -5.23 8.07
CA LEU A 70 -8.54 -4.89 8.80
C LEU A 70 -9.30 -3.75 8.13
N THR A 71 -8.59 -2.71 7.67
CA THR A 71 -9.20 -1.59 6.93
C THR A 71 -9.88 -2.09 5.64
N HIS A 72 -9.25 -3.03 4.92
CA HIS A 72 -9.84 -3.64 3.73
C HIS A 72 -11.02 -4.56 4.08
N SER A 73 -10.93 -5.30 5.18
CA SER A 73 -12.05 -6.12 5.66
C SER A 73 -13.28 -5.25 5.96
N LEU A 74 -13.06 -4.10 6.60
CA LEU A 74 -14.14 -3.13 6.85
C LEU A 74 -14.67 -2.55 5.53
N THR A 75 -13.78 -2.19 4.60
CA THR A 75 -14.14 -1.67 3.28
C THR A 75 -14.96 -2.66 2.47
N PHE A 76 -14.59 -3.93 2.52
CA PHE A 76 -15.24 -5.01 1.76
C PHE A 76 -16.45 -5.63 2.45
N GLY A 77 -16.81 -5.13 3.65
CA GLY A 77 -17.96 -5.63 4.40
C GLY A 77 -17.74 -6.99 5.04
N VAL A 78 -16.48 -7.42 5.19
CA VAL A 78 -16.10 -8.64 5.94
C VAL A 78 -16.06 -8.29 7.42
N ILE A 79 -17.25 -8.14 8.00
CA ILE A 79 -17.45 -7.69 9.37
C ILE A 79 -18.10 -8.84 10.14
N PRO A 80 -17.47 -9.34 11.23
CA PRO A 80 -18.05 -10.36 12.08
C PRO A 80 -19.44 -9.95 12.60
N GLU A 81 -20.36 -10.91 12.68
CA GLU A 81 -21.75 -10.64 13.05
C GLU A 81 -21.88 -9.93 14.40
N TYR A 82 -21.04 -10.29 15.38
CA TYR A 82 -21.08 -9.73 16.74
C TYR A 82 -20.65 -8.24 16.85
N VAL A 83 -20.01 -7.69 15.80
CA VAL A 83 -19.65 -6.26 15.73
C VAL A 83 -20.33 -5.54 14.57
N ARG A 84 -21.22 -6.22 13.84
CA ARG A 84 -21.94 -5.63 12.72
C ARG A 84 -22.91 -4.56 13.23
N PRO A 85 -22.91 -3.35 12.64
CA PRO A 85 -23.89 -2.33 12.96
C PRO A 85 -25.32 -2.87 12.78
N GLN A 86 -26.23 -2.50 13.67
CA GLN A 86 -27.64 -2.91 13.56
C GLN A 86 -28.31 -2.20 12.37
N GLY A 87 -29.10 -2.94 11.60
CA GLY A 87 -29.78 -2.44 10.41
C GLY A 87 -28.83 -2.14 9.24
N ASP A 88 -29.18 -1.17 8.40
CA ASP A 88 -28.39 -0.73 7.23
C ASP A 88 -27.31 0.30 7.61
N GLY A 89 -26.88 0.32 8.86
CA GLY A 89 -25.85 1.25 9.34
C GLY A 89 -24.49 1.04 8.66
N ALA A 90 -23.90 2.14 8.18
CA ALA A 90 -22.53 2.11 7.66
C ALA A 90 -21.53 1.74 8.78
N ALA A 91 -20.44 1.09 8.42
CA ALA A 91 -19.35 0.82 9.34
C ALA A 91 -18.75 2.14 9.87
N THR A 92 -18.32 2.14 11.12
CA THR A 92 -17.79 3.31 11.84
C THR A 92 -16.40 3.00 12.41
N LEU A 93 -15.72 4.01 12.95
CA LEU A 93 -14.49 3.77 13.72
C LEU A 93 -14.72 2.90 14.96
N HIS A 94 -15.92 2.95 15.56
CA HIS A 94 -16.28 2.02 16.63
C HIS A 94 -16.30 0.57 16.15
N THR A 95 -16.87 0.31 14.96
CA THR A 95 -16.85 -1.01 14.31
C THR A 95 -15.40 -1.48 14.11
N LEU A 96 -14.54 -0.62 13.56
CA LEU A 96 -13.14 -0.94 13.32
C LEU A 96 -12.41 -1.30 14.62
N PHE A 97 -12.53 -0.47 15.65
CA PHE A 97 -11.85 -0.74 16.93
C PHE A 97 -12.42 -1.94 17.67
N ALA A 98 -13.72 -2.22 17.54
CA ALA A 98 -14.33 -3.43 18.09
C ALA A 98 -13.78 -4.69 17.38
N MET A 99 -13.58 -4.65 16.05
CA MET A 99 -12.90 -5.73 15.31
C MET A 99 -11.44 -5.90 15.73
N ALA A 100 -10.72 -4.79 15.95
CA ALA A 100 -9.29 -4.80 16.28
C ALA A 100 -9.00 -5.34 17.70
N HIS A 101 -9.84 -5.03 18.66
CA HIS A 101 -9.53 -5.25 20.07
C HIS A 101 -10.50 -6.20 20.80
N GLY A 102 -11.51 -6.68 20.10
CA GLY A 102 -12.65 -7.36 20.72
C GLY A 102 -13.55 -6.36 21.47
N GLY A 103 -14.77 -6.74 21.74
CA GLY A 103 -15.75 -5.90 22.41
C GLY A 103 -17.02 -5.70 21.59
N SER A 104 -18.04 -5.10 22.20
CA SER A 104 -19.28 -4.75 21.52
C SER A 104 -19.19 -3.32 20.98
N VAL A 105 -19.85 -3.07 19.86
CA VAL A 105 -20.09 -1.71 19.32
C VAL A 105 -20.99 -0.92 20.27
N ASP A 106 -21.78 -1.63 21.07
CA ASP A 106 -22.69 -1.04 22.06
C ASP A 106 -22.06 -1.15 23.46
N PRO A 107 -21.75 -0.03 24.15
CA PRO A 107 -21.14 -0.06 25.48
C PRO A 107 -22.02 -0.71 26.57
N VAL A 108 -23.30 -0.96 26.26
CA VAL A 108 -24.25 -1.60 27.20
C VAL A 108 -24.14 -3.13 27.19
N ASP A 109 -23.65 -3.73 26.07
CA ASP A 109 -23.58 -5.20 25.89
C ASP A 109 -22.15 -5.75 25.90
N ALA A 110 -21.25 -5.20 26.70
CA ALA A 110 -19.85 -5.59 26.84
C ALA A 110 -19.62 -7.02 27.39
N LYS A 111 -20.26 -8.03 26.81
CA LYS A 111 -19.81 -9.42 26.89
C LYS A 111 -18.69 -9.57 25.87
N GLY A 112 -17.46 -9.69 26.39
CA GLY A 112 -16.23 -9.68 25.60
C GLY A 112 -16.32 -10.57 24.36
N ALA A 113 -16.45 -9.94 23.19
CA ALA A 113 -16.26 -10.61 21.92
C ALA A 113 -14.79 -11.05 21.83
N PRO A 114 -14.50 -12.23 21.26
CA PRO A 114 -13.13 -12.69 21.15
C PRO A 114 -12.33 -11.74 20.26
N VAL A 115 -11.09 -11.45 20.67
CA VAL A 115 -10.11 -10.79 19.79
C VAL A 115 -9.85 -11.72 18.61
N GLY A 116 -9.89 -11.18 17.39
CA GLY A 116 -9.58 -11.95 16.20
C GLY A 116 -8.15 -12.51 16.21
N GLU A 117 -7.90 -13.52 15.41
CA GLU A 117 -6.56 -14.06 15.20
C GLU A 117 -5.68 -13.03 14.47
N THR A 118 -4.42 -12.93 14.87
CA THR A 118 -3.43 -12.09 14.20
C THR A 118 -2.34 -12.94 13.54
N ALA A 119 -1.82 -12.46 12.42
CA ALA A 119 -0.68 -13.07 11.72
C ALA A 119 0.34 -12.00 11.36
N SER A 120 1.59 -12.41 11.09
CA SER A 120 2.64 -11.50 10.65
C SER A 120 2.42 -11.07 9.21
N TRP A 121 2.64 -9.77 8.95
CA TRP A 121 2.67 -9.23 7.61
C TRP A 121 3.97 -9.66 6.92
N PHE A 122 3.91 -10.77 6.18
CA PHE A 122 5.06 -11.42 5.55
C PHE A 122 6.22 -11.62 6.54
N ASP A 123 7.45 -11.25 6.16
CA ASP A 123 8.66 -11.35 6.99
C ASP A 123 8.95 -10.09 7.81
N THR A 124 7.91 -9.38 8.25
CA THR A 124 8.01 -8.17 9.06
C THR A 124 7.51 -8.39 10.50
N ASP A 125 7.86 -7.45 11.39
CA ASP A 125 7.33 -7.42 12.77
C ASP A 125 5.90 -6.88 12.86
N HIS A 126 5.32 -6.42 11.72
CA HIS A 126 3.93 -5.95 11.70
C HIS A 126 2.97 -7.13 11.70
N VAL A 127 1.92 -6.97 12.46
CA VAL A 127 0.83 -7.94 12.53
C VAL A 127 -0.44 -7.36 11.93
N TYR A 128 -1.30 -8.23 11.41
CA TYR A 128 -2.61 -7.86 10.91
C TYR A 128 -3.69 -8.79 11.48
N GLN A 129 -4.93 -8.31 11.53
CA GLN A 129 -6.11 -9.10 11.88
C GLN A 129 -6.47 -9.99 10.70
N VAL A 130 -6.49 -11.31 10.94
CA VAL A 130 -6.78 -12.32 9.89
C VAL A 130 -8.27 -12.29 9.54
N PRO A 131 -8.65 -11.97 8.28
CA PRO A 131 -10.04 -12.08 7.85
C PRO A 131 -10.51 -13.54 7.88
N VAL A 132 -11.72 -13.77 8.36
CA VAL A 132 -12.35 -15.10 8.36
C VAL A 132 -13.51 -15.08 7.39
N PHE A 133 -13.46 -15.94 6.36
CA PHE A 133 -14.46 -16.00 5.31
C PHE A 133 -15.37 -17.20 5.48
N SER A 134 -16.68 -16.99 5.28
CA SER A 134 -17.65 -18.06 5.09
C SER A 134 -17.80 -18.43 3.61
N ALA A 135 -18.30 -19.63 3.33
CA ALA A 135 -18.53 -20.11 1.96
C ALA A 135 -19.57 -19.26 1.20
N ASP A 136 -20.48 -18.62 1.91
CA ASP A 136 -21.51 -17.71 1.40
C ASP A 136 -21.14 -16.23 1.56
N GLN A 137 -19.87 -15.91 1.86
CA GLN A 137 -19.39 -14.56 2.08
C GLN A 137 -19.89 -13.60 0.99
N ALA A 138 -20.62 -12.58 1.42
CA ALA A 138 -20.97 -11.43 0.58
C ALA A 138 -19.95 -10.31 0.76
N PHE A 139 -19.69 -9.58 -0.31
CA PHE A 139 -18.82 -8.40 -0.30
C PHE A 139 -19.63 -7.17 -0.70
N GLN A 140 -19.43 -6.08 0.03
CA GLN A 140 -20.08 -4.80 -0.25
C GLN A 140 -19.20 -3.65 0.21
N LEU A 141 -19.35 -2.48 -0.42
CA LEU A 141 -18.64 -1.28 0.00
C LEU A 141 -19.25 -0.75 1.31
N SER A 142 -18.58 -1.01 2.44
CA SER A 142 -19.05 -0.66 3.78
C SER A 142 -18.30 0.50 4.43
N TRP A 143 -17.11 0.85 3.88
CA TRP A 143 -16.24 1.89 4.42
C TRP A 143 -15.68 2.76 3.30
N THR A 144 -15.72 4.08 3.45
CA THR A 144 -15.44 5.04 2.37
C THR A 144 -14.16 5.86 2.54
N GLN A 145 -13.37 5.59 3.57
CA GLN A 145 -12.16 6.36 3.91
C GLN A 145 -11.21 6.54 2.73
N LEU A 146 -11.03 5.52 1.88
CA LEU A 146 -10.16 5.61 0.70
C LEU A 146 -10.53 6.80 -0.21
N PHE A 147 -11.81 7.00 -0.44
CA PHE A 147 -12.32 8.07 -1.29
C PHE A 147 -12.23 9.44 -0.60
N GLU A 148 -12.44 9.47 0.72
CA GLU A 148 -12.27 10.68 1.54
C GLU A 148 -10.81 11.14 1.51
N GLU A 149 -9.85 10.21 1.60
CA GLU A 149 -8.41 10.53 1.51
C GLU A 149 -8.00 11.02 0.13
N VAL A 150 -8.61 10.51 -0.95
CA VAL A 150 -8.40 11.04 -2.31
C VAL A 150 -8.84 12.51 -2.37
N ASP A 151 -10.05 12.81 -1.91
CA ASP A 151 -10.58 14.17 -1.90
C ASP A 151 -9.73 15.12 -1.04
N GLU A 152 -9.31 14.65 0.15
CA GLU A 152 -8.43 15.43 1.06
C GLU A 152 -7.10 15.79 0.39
N ALA A 153 -6.42 14.84 -0.23
CA ALA A 153 -5.11 15.07 -0.83
C ALA A 153 -5.21 15.91 -2.12
N GLN A 154 -6.24 15.70 -2.94
CA GLN A 154 -6.49 16.51 -4.13
C GLN A 154 -6.85 17.95 -3.77
N ALA A 155 -7.63 18.17 -2.71
CA ALA A 155 -7.93 19.52 -2.21
C ALA A 155 -6.67 20.30 -1.76
N LEU A 156 -5.62 19.58 -1.36
CA LEU A 156 -4.29 20.16 -1.07
C LEU A 156 -3.42 20.34 -2.33
N GLY A 157 -3.91 19.98 -3.51
CA GLY A 157 -3.22 20.14 -4.79
C GLY A 157 -2.26 19.01 -5.15
N TYR A 158 -2.30 17.89 -4.47
CA TYR A 158 -1.40 16.75 -4.74
C TYR A 158 -1.92 15.84 -5.84
N ARG A 159 -0.99 15.29 -6.63
CA ARG A 159 -1.27 14.14 -7.51
C ARG A 159 -1.21 12.87 -6.68
N VAL A 160 -2.27 12.09 -6.75
CA VAL A 160 -2.45 10.93 -5.87
C VAL A 160 -2.51 9.61 -6.62
N LYS A 161 -2.11 8.57 -5.93
CA LYS A 161 -2.18 7.17 -6.34
C LYS A 161 -2.79 6.38 -5.17
N PRO A 162 -4.11 6.08 -5.21
CA PRO A 162 -4.75 5.24 -4.21
C PRO A 162 -4.09 3.86 -4.11
N VAL A 163 -3.96 3.37 -2.88
CA VAL A 163 -3.36 2.07 -2.55
C VAL A 163 -4.46 1.15 -2.05
N ILE A 164 -4.56 -0.03 -2.66
CA ILE A 164 -5.49 -1.08 -2.28
C ILE A 164 -4.78 -2.43 -2.28
N LEU A 165 -5.10 -3.29 -1.32
CA LEU A 165 -4.67 -4.69 -1.40
C LEU A 165 -5.28 -5.35 -2.62
N GLY A 166 -4.49 -6.15 -3.33
CA GLY A 166 -4.99 -6.92 -4.44
C GLY A 166 -5.96 -8.01 -4.00
N PRO A 167 -6.94 -8.38 -4.83
CA PRO A 167 -7.96 -9.35 -4.45
C PRO A 167 -7.39 -10.71 -4.08
N LEU A 168 -6.31 -11.12 -4.73
CA LEU A 168 -5.69 -12.40 -4.45
C LEU A 168 -4.86 -12.36 -3.16
N THR A 169 -4.10 -11.29 -2.94
CA THR A 169 -3.42 -11.10 -1.65
C THR A 169 -4.42 -11.02 -0.50
N TYR A 170 -5.53 -10.28 -0.65
CA TYR A 170 -6.52 -10.19 0.42
C TYR A 170 -7.12 -11.56 0.78
N LEU A 171 -7.49 -12.36 -0.21
CA LEU A 171 -7.99 -13.73 0.03
C LEU A 171 -6.91 -14.65 0.60
N TRP A 172 -5.65 -14.50 0.17
CA TRP A 172 -4.52 -15.27 0.70
C TRP A 172 -4.28 -15.03 2.17
N LEU A 173 -4.36 -13.79 2.62
CA LEU A 173 -4.13 -13.36 4.00
C LEU A 173 -5.23 -13.79 4.97
N GLY A 174 -6.42 -14.08 4.45
CA GLY A 174 -7.53 -14.59 5.26
C GLY A 174 -7.54 -16.10 5.38
N LYS A 175 -8.50 -16.62 6.11
CA LYS A 175 -8.74 -18.05 6.26
C LYS A 175 -10.22 -18.39 6.05
N ALA A 176 -10.48 -19.61 5.60
CA ALA A 176 -11.82 -20.17 5.56
C ALA A 176 -12.33 -20.45 6.98
N GLN A 177 -13.58 -20.15 7.25
CA GLN A 177 -14.25 -20.51 8.50
C GLN A 177 -14.42 -22.02 8.61
N ASP A 178 -14.64 -22.68 7.48
CA ASP A 178 -14.79 -24.13 7.35
C ASP A 178 -13.76 -24.63 6.33
N GLU A 179 -13.07 -25.74 6.62
CA GLU A 179 -12.12 -26.38 5.69
C GLU A 179 -12.78 -26.95 4.43
N ALA A 180 -14.11 -26.96 4.37
CA ALA A 180 -14.87 -27.52 3.26
C ALA A 180 -14.88 -26.65 1.98
N PHE A 181 -14.38 -25.41 2.00
CA PHE A 181 -14.32 -24.56 0.81
C PHE A 181 -12.96 -23.91 0.59
N ASP A 182 -12.63 -23.60 -0.68
CA ASP A 182 -11.43 -22.85 -1.04
C ASP A 182 -11.74 -21.35 -1.09
N ARG A 183 -10.89 -20.54 -0.45
CA ARG A 183 -10.99 -19.06 -0.48
C ARG A 183 -10.96 -18.51 -1.91
N LEU A 184 -10.31 -19.18 -2.85
CA LEU A 184 -10.32 -18.80 -4.27
C LEU A 184 -11.73 -18.82 -4.88
N ASP A 185 -12.66 -19.58 -4.35
CA ASP A 185 -14.05 -19.61 -4.82
C ASP A 185 -14.78 -18.28 -4.57
N LEU A 186 -14.25 -17.43 -3.68
CA LEU A 186 -14.80 -16.12 -3.38
C LEU A 186 -14.40 -15.03 -4.39
N VAL A 187 -13.42 -15.28 -5.26
CA VAL A 187 -12.92 -14.30 -6.23
C VAL A 187 -14.04 -13.68 -7.05
N GLU A 188 -14.92 -14.50 -7.62
CA GLU A 188 -16.02 -14.02 -8.49
C GLU A 188 -17.01 -13.10 -7.76
N ARG A 189 -17.14 -13.25 -6.44
CA ARG A 189 -17.98 -12.38 -5.62
C ARG A 189 -17.27 -11.10 -5.19
N LEU A 190 -15.95 -11.15 -5.09
CA LEU A 190 -15.14 -10.01 -4.66
C LEU A 190 -14.87 -9.03 -5.81
N LEU A 191 -14.66 -9.51 -7.04
CA LEU A 191 -14.29 -8.68 -8.18
C LEU A 191 -15.27 -7.56 -8.53
N PRO A 192 -16.61 -7.73 -8.46
CA PRO A 192 -17.55 -6.63 -8.69
C PRO A 192 -17.33 -5.44 -7.74
N LEU A 193 -16.87 -5.71 -6.52
CA LEU A 193 -16.56 -4.64 -5.56
C LEU A 193 -15.30 -3.86 -5.95
N TYR A 194 -14.26 -4.54 -6.44
CA TYR A 194 -13.07 -3.86 -7.00
C TYR A 194 -13.43 -3.00 -8.21
N ASP A 195 -14.28 -3.50 -9.09
CA ASP A 195 -14.78 -2.74 -10.23
C ASP A 195 -15.53 -1.47 -9.77
N GLN A 196 -16.42 -1.59 -8.79
CA GLN A 196 -17.12 -0.45 -8.18
C GLN A 196 -16.14 0.58 -7.57
N ILE A 197 -15.13 0.11 -6.84
CA ILE A 197 -14.11 0.98 -6.24
C ILE A 197 -13.34 1.72 -7.32
N PHE A 198 -12.90 1.01 -8.36
CA PHE A 198 -12.12 1.61 -9.44
C PHE A 198 -12.91 2.64 -10.25
N HIS A 199 -14.17 2.38 -10.54
CA HIS A 199 -15.03 3.37 -11.19
C HIS A 199 -15.20 4.62 -10.32
N ARG A 200 -15.45 4.46 -9.03
CA ARG A 200 -15.56 5.61 -8.12
C ARG A 200 -14.28 6.42 -8.01
N LEU A 201 -13.11 5.77 -7.98
CA LEU A 201 -11.81 6.47 -8.02
C LEU A 201 -11.60 7.21 -9.35
N ALA A 202 -12.01 6.62 -10.47
CA ALA A 202 -11.97 7.28 -11.78
C ALA A 202 -12.87 8.51 -11.83
N ASP A 203 -14.07 8.45 -11.25
CA ASP A 203 -14.99 9.58 -11.15
C ASP A 203 -14.43 10.73 -10.31
N GLN A 204 -13.54 10.44 -9.34
CA GLN A 204 -12.76 11.44 -8.61
C GLN A 204 -11.55 11.99 -9.39
N GLY A 205 -11.35 11.59 -10.66
CA GLY A 205 -10.24 12.05 -11.50
C GLY A 205 -8.89 11.39 -11.19
N VAL A 206 -8.89 10.26 -10.50
CA VAL A 206 -7.68 9.47 -10.26
C VAL A 206 -7.21 8.83 -11.57
N GLU A 207 -5.91 8.95 -11.87
CA GLU A 207 -5.32 8.35 -13.06
C GLU A 207 -4.77 6.93 -12.81
N TRP A 208 -4.09 6.74 -11.68
CA TRP A 208 -3.41 5.49 -11.32
C TRP A 208 -3.91 4.95 -9.98
N VAL A 209 -4.10 3.65 -9.89
CA VAL A 209 -4.30 2.92 -8.64
C VAL A 209 -3.15 1.94 -8.43
N GLN A 210 -2.61 1.90 -7.22
CA GLN A 210 -1.66 0.89 -6.76
C GLN A 210 -2.43 -0.30 -6.20
N ILE A 211 -2.10 -1.49 -6.69
CA ILE A 211 -2.69 -2.76 -6.25
C ILE A 211 -1.57 -3.61 -5.66
N ASP A 212 -1.57 -3.76 -4.36
CA ASP A 212 -0.54 -4.50 -3.64
C ASP A 212 -0.79 -6.01 -3.73
N GLU A 213 0.09 -6.70 -4.47
CA GLU A 213 0.07 -8.16 -4.64
C GLU A 213 1.43 -8.79 -4.24
N PRO A 214 1.88 -8.59 -3.00
CA PRO A 214 3.17 -9.11 -2.55
C PRO A 214 3.25 -10.64 -2.55
N ILE A 215 2.13 -11.36 -2.54
CA ILE A 215 2.16 -12.83 -2.66
C ILE A 215 2.75 -13.33 -3.99
N LEU A 216 2.86 -12.46 -5.01
CA LEU A 216 3.61 -12.80 -6.25
C LEU A 216 5.10 -13.05 -5.98
N ALA A 217 5.64 -12.59 -4.85
CA ALA A 217 7.01 -12.93 -4.42
C ALA A 217 7.11 -14.28 -3.68
N LEU A 218 5.99 -14.98 -3.47
CA LEU A 218 5.94 -16.29 -2.82
C LEU A 218 5.91 -17.42 -3.87
N ASP A 219 6.22 -18.65 -3.44
CA ASP A 219 5.94 -19.83 -4.24
C ASP A 219 4.43 -20.15 -4.21
N LEU A 220 3.74 -19.77 -5.29
CA LEU A 220 2.29 -19.89 -5.38
C LEU A 220 1.87 -21.24 -5.96
N PRO A 221 0.82 -21.89 -5.40
CA PRO A 221 0.17 -23.04 -6.03
C PRO A 221 -0.38 -22.66 -7.41
N GLN A 222 -0.43 -23.64 -8.34
CA GLN A 222 -0.86 -23.39 -9.71
C GLN A 222 -2.27 -22.81 -9.81
N ALA A 223 -3.19 -23.18 -8.91
CA ALA A 223 -4.53 -22.64 -8.87
C ALA A 223 -4.53 -21.10 -8.64
N TRP A 224 -3.64 -20.60 -7.78
CA TRP A 224 -3.46 -19.18 -7.53
C TRP A 224 -2.82 -18.45 -8.72
N LYS A 225 -1.82 -19.07 -9.37
CA LYS A 225 -1.23 -18.52 -10.61
C LYS A 225 -2.28 -18.37 -11.71
N ASN A 226 -3.13 -19.36 -11.91
CA ASN A 226 -4.24 -19.31 -12.88
C ASN A 226 -5.30 -18.26 -12.49
N ALA A 227 -5.53 -18.04 -11.19
CA ALA A 227 -6.45 -17.03 -10.71
C ALA A 227 -5.96 -15.61 -11.04
N TYR A 228 -4.66 -15.34 -10.99
CA TYR A 228 -4.09 -14.04 -11.38
C TYR A 228 -4.46 -13.66 -12.81
N GLU A 229 -4.25 -14.56 -13.77
CA GLU A 229 -4.59 -14.30 -15.18
C GLU A 229 -6.08 -13.97 -15.33
N ARG A 230 -6.95 -14.76 -14.72
CA ARG A 230 -8.40 -14.58 -14.77
C ARG A 230 -8.84 -13.25 -14.16
N VAL A 231 -8.36 -12.96 -12.95
CA VAL A 231 -8.71 -11.76 -12.18
C VAL A 231 -8.32 -10.49 -12.93
N TYR A 232 -7.08 -10.40 -13.36
CA TYR A 232 -6.59 -9.18 -13.99
C TYR A 232 -7.10 -8.99 -15.42
N ASN A 233 -7.48 -10.08 -16.13
CA ASN A 233 -8.24 -9.99 -17.38
C ASN A 233 -9.63 -9.36 -17.19
N LEU A 234 -10.25 -9.52 -16.04
CA LEU A 234 -11.52 -8.88 -15.72
C LEU A 234 -11.31 -7.42 -15.28
N LEU A 235 -10.37 -7.18 -14.37
CA LEU A 235 -10.10 -5.86 -13.81
C LEU A 235 -9.49 -4.87 -14.81
N GLN A 236 -8.88 -5.33 -15.92
CA GLN A 236 -8.34 -4.44 -16.95
C GLN A 236 -9.38 -3.48 -17.55
N ARG A 237 -10.67 -3.84 -17.49
CA ARG A 237 -11.77 -3.06 -18.09
C ARG A 237 -12.08 -1.76 -17.35
N ALA A 238 -11.74 -1.68 -16.08
CA ALA A 238 -11.95 -0.46 -15.29
C ALA A 238 -11.10 0.70 -15.83
N PRO A 239 -11.62 1.94 -15.80
CA PRO A 239 -11.06 3.08 -16.55
C PRO A 239 -9.77 3.68 -15.95
N LEU A 240 -9.19 3.07 -14.91
CA LEU A 240 -7.95 3.48 -14.25
C LEU A 240 -6.75 2.74 -14.81
N LYS A 241 -5.58 3.40 -14.79
CA LYS A 241 -4.29 2.72 -14.92
C LYS A 241 -3.95 1.99 -13.61
N LYS A 242 -3.50 0.76 -13.73
CA LYS A 242 -3.23 -0.16 -12.62
C LYS A 242 -1.73 -0.42 -12.51
N LEU A 243 -1.16 -0.12 -11.35
CA LEU A 243 0.19 -0.49 -10.97
C LEU A 243 0.12 -1.65 -9.99
N ILE A 244 0.50 -2.85 -10.41
CA ILE A 244 0.73 -3.95 -9.46
C ILE A 244 2.04 -3.70 -8.75
N THR A 245 2.05 -3.85 -7.42
CA THR A 245 3.25 -3.73 -6.61
C THR A 245 3.57 -5.03 -5.91
N THR A 246 4.84 -5.44 -6.05
CA THR A 246 5.40 -6.61 -5.40
C THR A 246 6.61 -6.19 -4.57
N TYR A 247 6.76 -6.77 -3.39
CA TYR A 247 7.83 -6.41 -2.48
C TYR A 247 8.16 -7.56 -1.52
N PHE A 248 9.24 -7.41 -0.74
CA PHE A 248 9.80 -8.38 0.20
C PHE A 248 10.41 -9.63 -0.45
N GLY A 249 10.72 -9.57 -1.74
CA GLY A 249 11.36 -10.67 -2.45
C GLY A 249 11.30 -10.56 -3.96
N GLY A 250 11.91 -11.50 -4.65
CA GLY A 250 11.87 -11.65 -6.09
C GLY A 250 10.66 -12.43 -6.58
N LEU A 251 10.26 -12.15 -7.80
CA LEU A 251 9.12 -12.83 -8.46
C LEU A 251 9.39 -14.31 -8.80
N GLN A 252 10.64 -14.71 -8.89
CA GLN A 252 11.05 -16.09 -9.20
C GLN A 252 10.24 -16.71 -10.35
N ASP A 253 9.58 -17.85 -10.11
CA ASP A 253 8.74 -18.54 -11.11
C ASP A 253 7.49 -17.75 -11.53
N ASN A 254 7.09 -16.75 -10.76
CA ASN A 254 5.97 -15.87 -11.06
C ASN A 254 6.36 -14.67 -11.95
N LEU A 255 7.67 -14.48 -12.29
CA LEU A 255 8.15 -13.34 -13.06
C LEU A 255 7.45 -13.22 -14.42
N GLY A 256 7.33 -14.34 -15.13
CA GLY A 256 6.62 -14.36 -16.42
C GLY A 256 5.14 -14.03 -16.29
N LEU A 257 4.49 -14.53 -15.24
CA LEU A 257 3.10 -14.22 -14.92
C LEU A 257 2.94 -12.71 -14.66
N ALA A 258 3.69 -12.15 -13.71
CA ALA A 258 3.59 -10.74 -13.33
C ALA A 258 3.90 -9.79 -14.50
N ALA A 259 4.92 -10.10 -15.32
CA ALA A 259 5.26 -9.32 -16.50
C ALA A 259 4.10 -9.23 -17.51
N ASN A 260 3.34 -10.32 -17.68
CA ASN A 260 2.29 -10.44 -18.71
C ASN A 260 0.87 -10.15 -18.19
N LEU A 261 0.65 -9.91 -16.90
CA LEU A 261 -0.66 -9.47 -16.43
C LEU A 261 -1.14 -8.23 -17.18
N PRO A 262 -2.41 -8.15 -17.58
CA PRO A 262 -2.94 -7.05 -18.38
C PRO A 262 -3.20 -5.79 -17.51
N VAL A 263 -2.11 -5.20 -17.03
CA VAL A 263 -2.07 -3.99 -16.21
C VAL A 263 -1.08 -3.00 -16.80
N ASP A 264 -1.20 -1.73 -16.41
CA ASP A 264 -0.45 -0.63 -17.01
C ASP A 264 0.97 -0.47 -16.43
N GLY A 265 1.20 -1.00 -15.23
CA GLY A 265 2.49 -0.91 -14.56
C GLY A 265 2.77 -2.09 -13.63
N LEU A 266 4.06 -2.31 -13.39
CA LEU A 266 4.58 -3.29 -12.44
C LEU A 266 5.69 -2.65 -11.61
N HIS A 267 5.62 -2.79 -10.29
CA HIS A 267 6.69 -2.44 -9.36
C HIS A 267 7.37 -3.71 -8.87
N ILE A 268 8.71 -3.68 -8.81
CA ILE A 268 9.54 -4.78 -8.33
C ILE A 268 10.56 -4.32 -7.29
N ASP A 269 10.84 -5.17 -6.32
CA ASP A 269 11.85 -4.99 -5.29
C ASP A 269 13.23 -5.39 -5.82
N LEU A 270 14.11 -4.41 -6.04
CA LEU A 270 15.48 -4.61 -6.50
C LEU A 270 16.50 -4.52 -5.35
N VAL A 271 16.05 -4.32 -4.13
CA VAL A 271 16.89 -4.44 -2.93
C VAL A 271 17.01 -5.90 -2.53
N CYS A 272 15.86 -6.59 -2.41
CA CYS A 272 15.83 -8.01 -2.06
C CYS A 272 16.25 -8.93 -3.22
N ALA A 273 15.94 -8.58 -4.46
CA ALA A 273 16.15 -9.44 -5.64
C ALA A 273 16.60 -8.64 -6.88
N PRO A 274 17.81 -8.07 -6.88
CA PRO A 274 18.32 -7.29 -8.02
C PRO A 274 18.51 -8.11 -9.30
N GLU A 275 18.71 -9.42 -9.18
CA GLU A 275 18.96 -10.35 -10.29
C GLU A 275 17.74 -10.52 -11.21
N GLN A 276 16.53 -10.20 -10.76
CA GLN A 276 15.32 -10.33 -11.57
C GLN A 276 15.21 -9.23 -12.67
N TYR A 277 15.92 -8.10 -12.49
CA TYR A 277 15.77 -6.93 -13.34
C TYR A 277 16.05 -7.18 -14.83
N PRO A 278 17.18 -7.80 -15.26
CA PRO A 278 17.45 -7.99 -16.67
C PRO A 278 16.40 -8.86 -17.36
N THR A 279 16.03 -9.97 -16.72
CA THR A 279 15.04 -10.91 -17.27
C THR A 279 13.67 -10.27 -17.37
N LEU A 280 13.28 -9.47 -16.37
CA LEU A 280 11.99 -8.79 -16.39
C LEU A 280 11.96 -7.72 -17.49
N LEU A 281 13.01 -6.91 -17.62
CA LEU A 281 13.09 -5.85 -18.61
C LEU A 281 12.96 -6.39 -20.05
N ASP A 282 13.54 -7.57 -20.32
CA ASP A 282 13.45 -8.23 -21.63
C ASP A 282 12.06 -8.82 -21.91
N ARG A 283 11.30 -9.16 -20.89
CA ARG A 283 9.95 -9.73 -21.01
C ARG A 283 8.82 -8.70 -20.90
N LEU A 284 9.13 -7.48 -20.47
CA LEU A 284 8.14 -6.46 -20.21
C LEU A 284 7.47 -5.99 -21.49
N PRO A 285 6.12 -6.01 -21.58
CA PRO A 285 5.40 -5.44 -22.73
C PRO A 285 5.75 -3.96 -22.96
N THR A 286 5.83 -3.54 -24.21
CA THR A 286 6.28 -2.19 -24.61
C THR A 286 5.41 -1.05 -24.11
N TYR A 287 4.17 -1.30 -23.71
CA TYR A 287 3.25 -0.30 -23.17
C TYR A 287 3.37 -0.14 -21.65
N LYS A 288 3.97 -1.12 -20.96
CA LYS A 288 3.92 -1.22 -19.49
C LYS A 288 4.96 -0.31 -18.84
N THR A 289 4.53 0.42 -17.84
CA THR A 289 5.39 1.17 -16.92
C THR A 289 6.11 0.21 -15.98
N LEU A 290 7.40 0.45 -15.74
CA LEU A 290 8.19 -0.30 -14.76
C LEU A 290 8.64 0.63 -13.64
N SER A 291 8.23 0.29 -12.43
CA SER A 291 8.69 0.94 -11.20
C SER A 291 9.79 0.12 -10.55
N LEU A 292 10.93 0.74 -10.35
CA LEU A 292 12.11 0.11 -9.76
C LEU A 292 12.26 0.50 -8.29
N GLY A 293 12.10 -0.47 -7.40
CA GLY A 293 12.32 -0.35 -5.96
C GLY A 293 13.81 -0.44 -5.62
N LEU A 294 14.51 0.67 -5.73
CA LEU A 294 15.98 0.74 -5.58
C LEU A 294 16.44 1.29 -4.24
N VAL A 295 15.55 1.95 -3.51
CA VAL A 295 15.83 2.51 -2.18
C VAL A 295 15.28 1.56 -1.12
N ASP A 296 16.14 1.09 -0.23
CA ASP A 296 15.73 0.15 0.82
C ASP A 296 14.70 0.81 1.77
N GLY A 297 13.46 0.33 1.74
CA GLY A 297 12.36 0.81 2.56
C GLY A 297 12.36 0.23 4.00
N ARG A 298 13.30 -0.63 4.35
CA ARG A 298 13.36 -1.33 5.65
C ARG A 298 14.58 -0.95 6.49
N ASN A 299 15.67 -0.55 5.84
CA ASN A 299 16.97 -0.31 6.49
C ASN A 299 17.26 1.19 6.58
N LEU A 300 17.79 1.63 7.72
CA LEU A 300 18.24 3.00 7.98
C LEU A 300 19.47 3.40 7.15
N GLU A 301 20.21 2.44 6.60
CA GLU A 301 21.35 2.74 5.75
C GLU A 301 20.95 3.46 4.48
N GLY A 302 21.82 4.36 4.01
CA GLY A 302 21.61 5.09 2.76
C GLY A 302 21.70 4.17 1.53
N CYS A 303 21.06 4.60 0.44
CA CYS A 303 21.12 3.90 -0.83
C CYS A 303 22.53 4.00 -1.44
N ASP A 304 23.01 2.91 -2.05
CA ASP A 304 24.18 2.93 -2.94
C ASP A 304 23.79 3.64 -4.26
N VAL A 305 24.02 4.96 -4.27
CA VAL A 305 23.57 5.86 -5.34
C VAL A 305 24.22 5.47 -6.68
N ASP A 306 25.52 5.14 -6.70
CA ASP A 306 26.25 4.84 -7.93
C ASP A 306 25.69 3.59 -8.60
N LYS A 307 25.49 2.53 -7.81
CA LYS A 307 24.89 1.28 -8.29
C LYS A 307 23.47 1.51 -8.80
N ALA A 308 22.64 2.24 -8.04
CA ALA A 308 21.25 2.51 -8.38
C ALA A 308 21.13 3.37 -9.66
N VAL A 309 21.97 4.41 -9.81
CA VAL A 309 22.02 5.25 -11.01
C VAL A 309 22.45 4.45 -12.23
N GLY A 310 23.40 3.50 -12.09
CA GLY A 310 23.77 2.60 -13.17
C GLY A 310 22.58 1.79 -13.72
N VAL A 311 21.78 1.22 -12.81
CA VAL A 311 20.56 0.48 -13.19
C VAL A 311 19.54 1.43 -13.85
N LEU A 312 19.34 2.61 -13.27
CA LEU A 312 18.34 3.57 -13.78
C LEU A 312 18.69 4.13 -15.16
N ARG A 313 19.97 4.41 -15.42
CA ARG A 313 20.43 4.87 -16.76
C ARG A 313 20.12 3.82 -17.83
N HIS A 314 20.47 2.57 -17.56
CA HIS A 314 20.13 1.46 -18.46
C HIS A 314 18.60 1.30 -18.65
N ALA A 315 17.83 1.44 -17.57
CA ALA A 315 16.37 1.38 -17.66
C ALA A 315 15.78 2.55 -18.46
N ALA A 316 16.31 3.76 -18.28
CA ALA A 316 15.85 4.96 -18.98
C ALA A 316 16.02 4.87 -20.50
N GLU A 317 17.09 4.26 -21.00
CA GLU A 317 17.33 4.01 -22.42
C GLU A 317 16.24 3.10 -23.02
N ARG A 318 15.71 2.15 -22.25
CA ARG A 318 14.72 1.17 -22.71
C ARG A 318 13.27 1.62 -22.48
N LEU A 319 13.02 2.32 -21.39
CA LEU A 319 11.67 2.65 -20.90
C LEU A 319 11.25 4.10 -21.18
N GLY A 320 12.19 5.04 -21.22
CA GLY A 320 11.89 6.46 -21.38
C GLY A 320 10.99 6.98 -20.25
N ASP A 321 9.82 7.50 -20.60
CA ASP A 321 8.81 8.03 -19.66
C ASP A 321 8.01 6.96 -18.90
N ARG A 322 8.19 5.70 -19.27
CA ARG A 322 7.60 4.54 -18.54
C ARG A 322 8.48 4.06 -17.37
N LEU A 323 9.57 4.76 -17.05
CA LEU A 323 10.40 4.48 -15.89
C LEU A 323 9.88 5.21 -14.67
N TRP A 324 9.64 4.47 -13.59
CA TRP A 324 9.34 5.02 -12.28
C TRP A 324 10.37 4.57 -11.26
N VAL A 325 10.57 5.39 -10.22
CA VAL A 325 11.54 5.15 -9.14
C VAL A 325 10.82 5.20 -7.79
N ALA A 326 11.08 4.21 -6.95
CA ALA A 326 10.42 4.07 -5.66
C ALA A 326 11.34 3.42 -4.60
N PRO A 327 10.92 3.43 -3.33
CA PRO A 327 11.44 2.50 -2.34
C PRO A 327 11.08 1.05 -2.70
N SER A 328 11.85 0.09 -2.20
CA SER A 328 11.66 -1.35 -2.44
C SER A 328 10.34 -1.90 -1.89
N CYS A 329 9.82 -1.27 -0.84
CA CYS A 329 8.54 -1.56 -0.22
C CYS A 329 7.94 -0.30 0.41
N SER A 330 6.76 -0.42 1.01
CA SER A 330 6.15 0.69 1.75
C SER A 330 7.03 1.13 2.93
N LEU A 331 7.11 2.45 3.16
CA LEU A 331 7.82 3.06 4.30
C LEU A 331 7.04 2.97 5.61
N LEU A 332 6.05 2.11 5.67
CA LEU A 332 5.22 1.84 6.86
C LEU A 332 6.03 1.21 8.02
N GLN A 333 7.22 0.70 7.74
CA GLN A 333 8.10 0.10 8.72
C GLN A 333 8.47 1.12 9.78
N GLY A 334 8.10 0.89 11.02
CA GLY A 334 8.44 1.79 12.10
C GLY A 334 7.73 1.47 13.40
N SER A 335 8.49 1.53 14.51
CA SER A 335 7.94 1.39 15.85
C SER A 335 7.29 2.69 16.31
N ASN A 336 6.11 2.60 16.92
CA ASN A 336 5.48 3.72 17.62
C ASN A 336 6.32 4.24 18.81
N ASP A 337 7.41 3.57 19.16
CA ASP A 337 8.26 3.96 20.28
C ASP A 337 9.25 5.07 19.94
N GLU A 338 9.65 5.19 18.65
CA GLU A 338 10.55 6.24 18.17
C GLU A 338 9.97 7.00 16.94
N PRO A 339 8.80 7.65 17.03
CA PRO A 339 8.11 8.20 15.86
C PRO A 339 8.93 9.21 15.09
N LYS A 340 9.68 10.08 15.77
CA LYS A 340 10.52 11.11 15.11
C LYS A 340 11.60 10.49 14.23
N ARG A 341 12.21 9.43 14.71
CA ARG A 341 13.24 8.68 13.96
C ARG A 341 12.67 8.05 12.69
N TRP A 342 11.51 7.43 12.79
CA TRP A 342 10.87 6.77 11.66
C TRP A 342 10.31 7.76 10.63
N LEU A 343 9.80 8.91 11.08
CA LEU A 343 9.40 9.98 10.16
C LEU A 343 10.63 10.59 9.45
N ALA A 344 11.74 10.80 10.17
CA ALA A 344 12.98 11.27 9.56
C ALA A 344 13.53 10.24 8.53
N PHE A 345 13.47 8.94 8.86
CA PHE A 345 13.79 7.85 7.95
C PHE A 345 12.95 7.90 6.67
N ALA A 346 11.62 8.02 6.80
CA ALA A 346 10.74 8.08 5.64
C ALA A 346 11.06 9.28 4.73
N VAL A 347 11.31 10.46 5.30
CA VAL A 347 11.72 11.65 4.56
C VAL A 347 13.06 11.43 3.86
N GLN A 348 14.04 10.86 4.54
CA GLN A 348 15.34 10.49 3.94
C GLN A 348 15.15 9.57 2.73
N LYS A 349 14.34 8.50 2.84
CA LYS A 349 14.08 7.57 1.74
C LYS A 349 13.39 8.24 0.55
N CYS A 350 12.45 9.16 0.81
CA CYS A 350 11.86 9.99 -0.25
C CYS A 350 12.90 10.86 -0.95
N GLN A 351 13.82 11.49 -0.20
CA GLN A 351 14.90 12.31 -0.76
C GLN A 351 15.87 11.45 -1.59
N GLU A 352 16.18 10.22 -1.17
CA GLU A 352 16.99 9.28 -1.94
C GLU A 352 16.31 8.93 -3.27
N VAL A 353 15.00 8.64 -3.28
CA VAL A 353 14.22 8.39 -4.51
C VAL A 353 14.26 9.60 -5.45
N ALA A 354 14.03 10.81 -4.92
CA ALA A 354 14.07 12.05 -5.71
C ALA A 354 15.48 12.32 -6.29
N LEU A 355 16.52 12.08 -5.51
CA LEU A 355 17.92 12.20 -5.95
C LEU A 355 18.22 11.25 -7.12
N LEU A 356 17.82 9.99 -7.02
CA LEU A 356 18.00 8.98 -8.07
C LEU A 356 17.27 9.37 -9.36
N ALA A 357 16.04 9.81 -9.26
CA ALA A 357 15.26 10.26 -10.42
C ALA A 357 15.89 11.51 -11.09
N LYS A 358 16.38 12.47 -10.27
CA LYS A 358 17.07 13.66 -10.77
C LYS A 358 18.35 13.29 -11.52
N ALA A 359 19.15 12.34 -11.02
CA ALA A 359 20.38 11.90 -11.66
C ALA A 359 20.19 11.29 -13.05
N VAL A 360 18.99 10.81 -13.34
CA VAL A 360 18.62 10.24 -14.65
C VAL A 360 17.89 11.26 -15.54
N ASN A 361 17.08 12.12 -14.92
CA ASN A 361 16.32 13.14 -15.66
C ASN A 361 17.19 14.33 -16.12
N ASP A 362 18.26 14.64 -15.38
CA ASP A 362 19.23 15.72 -15.67
C ASP A 362 20.67 15.24 -15.47
N PRO A 363 21.23 14.46 -16.43
CA PRO A 363 22.57 13.88 -16.31
C PRO A 363 23.69 14.94 -16.20
N GLU A 364 23.50 16.15 -16.73
CA GLU A 364 24.51 17.22 -16.67
C GLU A 364 24.64 17.80 -15.26
N SER A 365 23.51 17.94 -14.57
CA SER A 365 23.50 18.40 -13.18
C SER A 365 24.06 17.35 -12.19
N ALA A 366 23.95 16.07 -12.54
CA ALA A 366 24.52 14.98 -11.76
C ALA A 366 26.05 14.93 -11.82
N ALA A 367 26.64 15.20 -12.99
CA ALA A 367 28.11 15.23 -13.17
C ALA A 367 28.80 16.33 -12.35
N THR A 368 28.10 17.44 -12.08
CA THR A 368 28.62 18.50 -11.20
C THR A 368 28.53 18.16 -9.71
N ALA A 369 27.70 17.20 -9.33
CA ALA A 369 27.55 16.71 -7.97
C ALA A 369 28.61 15.63 -7.58
N GLU A 370 29.26 15.00 -8.56
CA GLU A 370 30.34 14.03 -8.33
C GLU A 370 31.61 14.63 -7.67
N GLY A 371 31.72 15.97 -7.61
CA GLY A 371 32.79 16.69 -6.90
C GLY A 371 32.53 17.05 -5.45
N GLY A 372 31.32 16.87 -4.99
CA GLY A 372 30.91 17.10 -3.60
C GLY A 372 30.17 15.87 -3.10
N ALA A 373 30.73 15.20 -2.09
CA ALA A 373 30.06 14.08 -1.42
C ALA A 373 28.56 14.40 -1.24
N TYR A 374 27.69 13.54 -1.72
CA TYR A 374 26.24 13.64 -1.54
C TYR A 374 25.95 13.85 -0.05
N GLY A 375 25.84 15.13 0.36
CA GLY A 375 25.68 15.54 1.75
C GLY A 375 24.30 15.24 2.28
N LEU A 376 24.00 13.96 2.43
CA LEU A 376 22.93 13.52 3.32
C LEU A 376 23.44 13.77 4.74
N ALA A 377 22.93 14.82 5.39
CA ALA A 377 23.20 15.09 6.79
C ALA A 377 22.89 13.82 7.59
N LYS A 378 23.92 13.20 8.15
CA LYS A 378 23.73 12.12 9.13
C LYS A 378 22.85 12.69 10.23
N ALA A 379 21.63 12.18 10.35
CA ALA A 379 20.77 12.46 11.47
C ALA A 379 21.50 11.99 12.74
N SER A 380 22.03 12.97 13.49
CA SER A 380 22.61 12.80 14.83
C SER A 380 21.53 12.69 15.87
#